data_137b30c590f77615e4bcbe8f915b0f0f
#
_entry.id   137b30c590f77615e4bcbe8f915b0f0f
#
_cell.length_a   1.000
_cell.length_b   1.000
_cell.length_c   1.000
_cell.angle_alpha   90.00
_cell.angle_beta   90.00
_cell.angle_gamma   90.00
#
_symmetry.space_group_name_H-M   'P 1'
#
loop_
_entity.id
_entity.type
_entity.pdbx_description
1 polymer ?
#
loop_
_entity_poly.entity_id
_entity_poly.type
_entity_poly.pdbx_seq_one_letter_code
_entity_poly.pdbx_strand_id
1 'polypeptide(L)'
;LIALEKNYFSKLHKANIDAGKKIGWDMWRLESSATPEHTTFVYTHLQPNLDTQSFGFGDTDAYFSKEELAMVQEQWGSMVVDSKFLMTSFKGGFAPIKDQPVNFVQLSYMNVDPTSHYDYEQMELVNFMPGHKNNTLMKGWALHRITTPHAENEPDYLTANFFENMEDIYRNSDGVAQLSKQQKMNYQKILDLREMVNVEVLSLVMAVR
;
A
#
# COMPACT_ATOMS: atom_id res chain seq x y z
N LEU A 1 -19.94 -4.32 -2.39
CA LEU A 1 -18.62 -4.86 -2.11
C LEU A 1 -18.20 -4.64 -0.64
N ILE A 2 -18.16 -3.39 -0.11
CA ILE A 2 -17.74 -3.09 1.28
C ILE A 2 -18.50 -3.91 2.33
N ALA A 3 -19.83 -4.11 2.15
CA ALA A 3 -20.62 -4.92 3.07
C ALA A 3 -20.20 -6.41 3.07
N LEU A 4 -19.84 -6.96 1.91
CA LEU A 4 -19.31 -8.34 1.82
C LEU A 4 -17.96 -8.45 2.52
N GLU A 5 -17.07 -7.50 2.26
CA GLU A 5 -15.76 -7.46 2.91
C GLU A 5 -15.89 -7.39 4.45
N LYS A 6 -16.74 -6.47 4.93
CA LYS A 6 -16.96 -6.29 6.38
C LYS A 6 -17.61 -7.50 7.05
N ASN A 7 -18.60 -8.11 6.42
CA ASN A 7 -19.43 -9.15 7.06
C ASN A 7 -18.83 -10.56 6.91
N TYR A 8 -18.05 -10.80 5.86
CA TYR A 8 -17.55 -12.13 5.52
C TYR A 8 -16.01 -12.17 5.46
N PHE A 9 -15.37 -11.48 4.50
CA PHE A 9 -13.95 -11.65 4.25
C PHE A 9 -13.06 -11.14 5.38
N SER A 10 -13.45 -10.06 6.09
CA SER A 10 -12.71 -9.57 7.25
C SER A 10 -12.55 -10.61 8.36
N LYS A 11 -13.55 -11.49 8.55
CA LYS A 11 -13.48 -12.59 9.53
C LYS A 11 -12.43 -13.63 9.14
N LEU A 12 -12.36 -13.96 7.85
CA LEU A 12 -11.35 -14.88 7.33
C LEU A 12 -9.94 -14.29 7.41
N HIS A 13 -9.81 -12.99 7.12
CA HIS A 13 -8.53 -12.28 7.32
C HIS A 13 -8.11 -12.29 8.79
N LYS A 14 -9.04 -12.01 9.71
CA LYS A 14 -8.78 -12.05 11.16
C LYS A 14 -8.31 -13.44 11.60
N ALA A 15 -8.98 -14.50 11.14
CA ALA A 15 -8.59 -15.87 11.46
C ALA A 15 -7.16 -16.20 10.97
N ASN A 16 -6.79 -15.76 9.78
CA ASN A 16 -5.42 -15.94 9.27
C ASN A 16 -4.39 -15.13 10.06
N ILE A 17 -4.75 -13.94 10.56
CA ILE A 17 -3.89 -13.13 11.42
C ILE A 17 -3.71 -13.83 12.76
N ASP A 18 -4.78 -14.32 13.39
CA ASP A 18 -4.74 -15.02 14.67
C ASP A 18 -3.94 -16.34 14.58
N ALA A 19 -3.96 -16.97 13.41
CA ALA A 19 -3.16 -18.16 13.12
C ALA A 19 -1.68 -17.86 12.73
N GLY A 20 -1.26 -16.59 12.74
CA GLY A 20 0.11 -16.16 12.38
C GLY A 20 0.45 -16.28 10.89
N LYS A 21 -0.53 -16.56 10.04
CA LYS A 21 -0.34 -16.68 8.58
C LYS A 21 -0.34 -15.31 7.87
N LYS A 22 -0.80 -14.27 8.54
CA LYS A 22 -0.90 -12.91 8.05
C LYS A 22 -0.59 -11.92 9.17
N ILE A 23 0.04 -10.79 8.85
CA ILE A 23 0.29 -9.70 9.80
C ILE A 23 -0.89 -8.74 9.85
N GLY A 24 -1.51 -8.49 8.71
CA GLY A 24 -2.61 -7.56 8.57
C GLY A 24 -3.24 -7.58 7.20
N TRP A 25 -4.40 -6.94 7.11
CA TRP A 25 -5.13 -6.74 5.87
C TRP A 25 -5.82 -5.38 5.91
N ASP A 26 -5.71 -4.63 4.82
CA ASP A 26 -6.36 -3.33 4.67
C ASP A 26 -7.12 -3.27 3.35
N MET A 27 -8.26 -2.59 3.37
CA MET A 27 -9.04 -2.21 2.21
C MET A 27 -9.01 -0.68 2.10
N TRP A 28 -8.54 -0.19 0.98
CA TRP A 28 -8.44 1.22 0.64
C TRP A 28 -9.31 1.54 -0.55
N ARG A 29 -9.86 2.75 -0.61
CA ARG A 29 -10.58 3.29 -1.76
C ARG A 29 -9.74 4.35 -2.46
N LEU A 30 -9.59 4.22 -3.78
CA LEU A 30 -8.88 5.21 -4.60
C LEU A 30 -9.71 6.50 -4.69
N GLU A 31 -9.13 7.62 -4.26
CA GLU A 31 -9.76 8.94 -4.29
C GLU A 31 -9.43 9.73 -5.56
N SER A 32 -8.32 9.41 -6.21
CA SER A 32 -7.82 10.10 -7.41
C SER A 32 -8.30 9.46 -8.73
N SER A 33 -9.36 8.66 -8.72
CA SER A 33 -9.90 8.02 -9.92
C SER A 33 -10.49 9.04 -10.88
N ALA A 34 -10.05 8.97 -12.14
CA ALA A 34 -10.59 9.79 -13.22
C ALA A 34 -11.88 9.20 -13.84
N THR A 35 -12.28 7.98 -13.48
CA THR A 35 -13.44 7.30 -14.07
C THR A 35 -14.59 7.24 -13.05
N PRO A 36 -15.67 8.00 -13.25
CA PRO A 36 -16.81 8.00 -12.33
C PRO A 36 -17.65 6.72 -12.38
N GLU A 37 -17.45 5.86 -13.36
CA GLU A 37 -18.28 4.67 -13.58
C GLU A 37 -17.96 3.51 -12.63
N HIS A 38 -16.72 3.43 -12.12
CA HIS A 38 -16.29 2.34 -11.25
C HIS A 38 -15.46 2.85 -10.06
N THR A 39 -15.71 2.29 -8.90
CA THR A 39 -14.89 2.53 -7.71
C THR A 39 -13.73 1.55 -7.69
N THR A 40 -12.50 2.06 -7.61
CA THR A 40 -11.30 1.24 -7.45
C THR A 40 -10.98 1.04 -5.98
N PHE A 41 -10.78 -0.21 -5.59
CA PHE A 41 -10.30 -0.58 -4.26
C PHE A 41 -8.92 -1.22 -4.36
N VAL A 42 -8.06 -0.87 -3.41
CA VAL A 42 -6.74 -1.49 -3.24
C VAL A 42 -6.75 -2.32 -1.97
N TYR A 43 -6.41 -3.58 -2.10
CA TYR A 43 -6.30 -4.51 -0.98
C TYR A 43 -4.84 -4.74 -0.63
N THR A 44 -4.47 -4.51 0.62
CA THR A 44 -3.11 -4.77 1.10
C THR A 44 -3.10 -6.02 1.98
N HIS A 45 -2.36 -7.03 1.57
CA HIS A 45 -2.14 -8.25 2.32
C HIS A 45 -0.73 -8.24 2.90
N LEU A 46 -0.60 -8.03 4.21
CA LEU A 46 0.68 -8.02 4.90
C LEU A 46 1.00 -9.44 5.38
N GLN A 47 2.07 -10.03 4.88
CA GLN A 47 2.48 -11.38 5.20
C GLN A 47 3.86 -11.41 5.87
N PRO A 48 4.12 -12.31 6.84
CA PRO A 48 5.39 -12.37 7.55
C PRO A 48 6.53 -12.87 6.66
N ASN A 49 6.24 -13.75 5.70
CA ASN A 49 7.21 -14.33 4.76
C ASN A 49 6.49 -14.92 3.54
N LEU A 50 7.25 -15.42 2.57
CA LEU A 50 6.71 -16.05 1.36
C LEU A 50 6.05 -17.42 1.62
N ASP A 51 6.48 -18.14 2.65
CA ASP A 51 5.96 -19.48 2.97
C ASP A 51 4.52 -19.41 3.50
N THR A 52 4.13 -18.28 4.07
CA THR A 52 2.75 -18.03 4.53
C THR A 52 1.86 -17.47 3.44
N GLN A 53 2.38 -17.34 2.22
CA GLN A 53 1.60 -16.86 1.08
C GLN A 53 0.44 -17.82 0.80
N SER A 54 -0.75 -17.36 1.16
CA SER A 54 -2.00 -18.01 0.83
C SER A 54 -2.83 -17.02 0.04
N PHE A 55 -3.00 -17.29 -1.25
CA PHE A 55 -3.97 -16.56 -2.09
C PHE A 55 -5.40 -16.97 -1.77
N GLY A 56 -5.59 -17.99 -0.93
CA GLY A 56 -6.87 -18.45 -0.45
C GLY A 56 -7.16 -17.96 0.98
N PHE A 57 -8.38 -18.14 1.39
CA PHE A 57 -8.87 -17.79 2.73
C PHE A 57 -8.59 -18.87 3.78
N GLY A 58 -7.89 -19.96 3.42
CA GLY A 58 -7.64 -21.07 4.32
C GLY A 58 -8.90 -21.94 4.54
N ASP A 59 -9.09 -22.42 5.77
CA ASP A 59 -10.26 -23.22 6.14
C ASP A 59 -11.51 -22.34 6.26
N THR A 60 -12.23 -22.19 5.17
CA THR A 60 -13.47 -21.40 5.11
C THR A 60 -14.64 -22.14 5.75
N ASP A 61 -14.61 -23.47 5.79
CA ASP A 61 -15.70 -24.31 6.30
C ASP A 61 -15.89 -24.15 7.82
N ALA A 62 -14.88 -23.65 8.52
CA ALA A 62 -14.98 -23.29 9.94
C ALA A 62 -15.82 -22.04 10.22
N TYR A 63 -16.07 -21.22 9.20
CA TYR A 63 -16.72 -19.91 9.36
C TYR A 63 -18.02 -19.78 8.56
N PHE A 64 -18.18 -20.52 7.47
CA PHE A 64 -19.31 -20.41 6.56
C PHE A 64 -19.73 -21.78 6.06
N SER A 65 -21.03 -21.96 5.85
CA SER A 65 -21.53 -23.10 5.08
C SER A 65 -21.09 -22.98 3.61
N LYS A 66 -21.10 -24.09 2.89
CA LYS A 66 -20.75 -24.11 1.45
C LYS A 66 -21.69 -23.23 0.63
N GLU A 67 -22.96 -23.20 1.01
CA GLU A 67 -24.00 -22.39 0.37
C GLU A 67 -23.76 -20.90 0.60
N GLU A 68 -23.43 -20.49 1.83
CA GLU A 68 -23.10 -19.10 2.15
C GLU A 68 -21.85 -18.64 1.40
N LEU A 69 -20.80 -19.49 1.37
CA LEU A 69 -19.56 -19.17 0.66
C LEU A 69 -19.80 -19.02 -0.83
N ALA A 70 -20.57 -19.93 -1.45
CA ALA A 70 -20.92 -19.86 -2.87
C ALA A 70 -21.69 -18.59 -3.20
N MET A 71 -22.67 -18.22 -2.37
CA MET A 71 -23.44 -16.98 -2.53
C MET A 71 -22.53 -15.74 -2.44
N VAL A 72 -21.63 -15.70 -1.47
CA VAL A 72 -20.71 -14.56 -1.27
C VAL A 72 -19.74 -14.44 -2.46
N GLN A 73 -19.21 -15.55 -2.95
CA GLN A 73 -18.32 -15.57 -4.12
C GLN A 73 -19.03 -15.13 -5.40
N GLU A 74 -20.27 -15.58 -5.62
CA GLU A 74 -21.09 -15.15 -6.76
C GLU A 74 -21.36 -13.65 -6.71
N GLN A 75 -21.78 -13.12 -5.55
CA GLN A 75 -22.00 -11.69 -5.36
C GLN A 75 -20.73 -10.89 -5.58
N TRP A 76 -19.60 -11.33 -5.02
CA TRP A 76 -18.31 -10.66 -5.22
C TRP A 76 -17.91 -10.63 -6.70
N GLY A 77 -17.99 -11.78 -7.37
CA GLY A 77 -17.69 -11.90 -8.81
C GLY A 77 -18.56 -11.02 -9.69
N SER A 78 -19.84 -10.81 -9.32
CA SER A 78 -20.76 -9.92 -10.07
C SER A 78 -20.43 -8.43 -9.93
N MET A 79 -19.67 -8.04 -8.91
CA MET A 79 -19.29 -6.64 -8.62
C MET A 79 -17.91 -6.29 -9.16
N VAL A 80 -17.05 -7.27 -9.40
CA VAL A 80 -15.66 -7.03 -9.84
C VAL A 80 -15.59 -7.07 -11.36
N VAL A 81 -15.22 -5.96 -11.96
CA VAL A 81 -15.08 -5.84 -13.43
C VAL A 81 -13.68 -6.10 -13.91
N ASP A 82 -12.67 -5.78 -13.08
CA ASP A 82 -11.26 -6.02 -13.34
C ASP A 82 -10.48 -6.12 -12.03
N SER A 83 -9.34 -6.82 -12.05
CA SER A 83 -8.44 -6.90 -10.91
C SER A 83 -6.99 -7.04 -11.36
N LYS A 84 -6.09 -6.31 -10.69
CA LYS A 84 -4.65 -6.42 -10.87
C LYS A 84 -4.02 -6.84 -9.53
N PHE A 85 -3.05 -7.73 -9.60
CA PHE A 85 -2.31 -8.20 -8.44
C PHE A 85 -0.85 -7.75 -8.52
N LEU A 86 -0.34 -7.17 -7.44
CA LEU A 86 1.07 -6.81 -7.28
C LEU A 86 1.65 -7.55 -6.08
N MET A 87 2.79 -8.18 -6.27
CA MET A 87 3.59 -8.72 -5.18
C MET A 87 4.78 -7.80 -4.91
N THR A 88 4.98 -7.43 -3.66
CA THR A 88 6.03 -6.50 -3.27
C THR A 88 6.90 -7.05 -2.15
N SER A 89 8.18 -6.66 -2.16
CA SER A 89 9.12 -6.92 -1.08
C SER A 89 9.36 -5.63 -0.28
N PHE A 90 9.07 -5.67 1.02
CA PHE A 90 9.37 -4.56 1.94
C PHE A 90 10.88 -4.35 2.06
N LYS A 91 11.34 -3.13 1.82
CA LYS A 91 12.74 -2.74 1.87
C LYS A 91 13.10 -1.97 3.14
N GLY A 92 12.15 -1.23 3.68
CA GLY A 92 12.33 -0.46 4.90
C GLY A 92 11.22 0.55 5.09
N GLY A 93 11.21 1.13 6.28
CA GLY A 93 10.18 2.11 6.64
C GLY A 93 9.98 2.24 8.13
N PHE A 94 8.92 2.93 8.52
CA PHE A 94 8.43 2.99 9.88
C PHE A 94 6.89 2.92 9.87
N ALA A 95 6.39 2.10 10.79
CA ALA A 95 4.95 1.95 10.96
C ALA A 95 4.33 3.17 11.65
N PRO A 96 3.05 3.45 11.42
CA PRO A 96 2.30 4.38 12.23
C PRO A 96 2.38 3.99 13.72
N ILE A 97 2.46 5.01 14.57
CA ILE A 97 2.43 4.79 16.02
C ILE A 97 1.06 4.20 16.37
N LYS A 98 1.06 3.16 17.21
CA LYS A 98 -0.18 2.54 17.69
C LYS A 98 -1.13 3.62 18.25
N ASP A 99 -2.40 3.50 17.92
CA ASP A 99 -3.47 4.42 18.31
C ASP A 99 -3.42 5.83 17.67
N GLN A 100 -2.53 6.08 16.72
CA GLN A 100 -2.64 7.26 15.85
C GLN A 100 -3.53 6.95 14.64
N PRO A 101 -4.49 7.82 14.33
CA PRO A 101 -5.35 7.61 13.17
C PRO A 101 -4.55 7.72 11.87
N VAL A 102 -4.75 6.74 11.01
CA VAL A 102 -4.26 6.73 9.63
C VAL A 102 -5.46 6.49 8.73
N ASN A 103 -5.89 7.53 8.05
CA ASN A 103 -7.09 7.49 7.22
C ASN A 103 -6.76 7.55 5.73
N PHE A 104 -5.53 7.98 5.39
CA PHE A 104 -5.10 8.14 4.01
C PHE A 104 -3.71 7.56 3.78
N VAL A 105 -3.49 7.04 2.59
CA VAL A 105 -2.19 6.66 2.07
C VAL A 105 -2.00 7.27 0.69
N GLN A 106 -0.82 7.84 0.46
CA GLN A 106 -0.37 8.22 -0.88
C GLN A 106 0.64 7.17 -1.35
N LEU A 107 0.30 6.49 -2.43
CA LEU A 107 1.20 5.56 -3.11
C LEU A 107 1.87 6.30 -4.27
N SER A 108 3.20 6.22 -4.31
CA SER A 108 3.97 6.75 -5.45
C SER A 108 4.72 5.59 -6.09
N TYR A 109 4.55 5.45 -7.39
CA TYR A 109 5.14 4.36 -8.20
C TYR A 109 6.31 4.90 -9.01
N MET A 110 7.41 4.17 -9.03
CA MET A 110 8.66 4.62 -9.63
C MET A 110 9.30 3.55 -10.49
N ASN A 111 9.83 3.99 -11.64
CA ASN A 111 10.79 3.25 -12.44
C ASN A 111 12.20 3.63 -12.00
N VAL A 112 13.08 2.65 -11.91
CA VAL A 112 14.49 2.81 -11.53
C VAL A 112 15.34 2.00 -12.49
N ASP A 113 16.37 2.63 -13.07
CA ASP A 113 17.31 1.90 -13.92
C ASP A 113 17.85 0.66 -13.20
N PRO A 114 17.88 -0.53 -13.86
CA PRO A 114 18.32 -1.77 -13.21
C PRO A 114 19.70 -1.69 -12.56
N THR A 115 20.58 -0.83 -13.06
CA THR A 115 21.93 -0.59 -12.49
C THR A 115 21.90 0.30 -11.27
N SER A 116 20.81 1.02 -11.00
CA SER A 116 20.67 2.03 -9.94
C SER A 116 19.82 1.56 -8.74
N HIS A 117 19.30 0.34 -8.75
CA HIS A 117 18.42 -0.16 -7.68
C HIS A 117 19.04 -0.03 -6.29
N TYR A 118 20.33 -0.39 -6.13
CA TYR A 118 21.02 -0.29 -4.84
C TYR A 118 21.13 1.17 -4.38
N ASP A 119 21.56 2.05 -5.26
CA ASP A 119 21.76 3.47 -4.94
C ASP A 119 20.42 4.15 -4.62
N TYR A 120 19.35 3.79 -5.33
CA TYR A 120 17.99 4.24 -5.05
C TYR A 120 17.52 3.79 -3.67
N GLU A 121 17.63 2.49 -3.33
CA GLU A 121 17.25 1.96 -2.02
C GLU A 121 18.06 2.65 -0.90
N GLN A 122 19.39 2.84 -1.08
CA GLN A 122 20.21 3.55 -0.11
C GLN A 122 19.81 5.02 0.04
N MET A 123 19.50 5.70 -1.05
CA MET A 123 19.07 7.08 -1.01
C MET A 123 17.74 7.23 -0.23
N GLU A 124 16.77 6.38 -0.51
CA GLU A 124 15.48 6.40 0.19
C GLU A 124 15.64 6.06 1.68
N LEU A 125 16.38 4.99 2.01
CA LEU A 125 16.45 4.47 3.38
C LEU A 125 17.41 5.27 4.28
N VAL A 126 18.52 5.77 3.73
CA VAL A 126 19.54 6.45 4.52
C VAL A 126 19.36 7.96 4.53
N ASN A 127 18.99 8.56 3.39
CA ASN A 127 18.93 10.02 3.28
C ASN A 127 17.51 10.57 3.48
N PHE A 128 16.46 9.90 2.97
CA PHE A 128 15.08 10.41 3.02
C PHE A 128 14.28 9.91 4.22
N MET A 129 14.37 8.64 4.57
CA MET A 129 13.59 8.07 5.68
C MET A 129 13.79 8.83 7.01
N PRO A 130 15.01 9.31 7.40
CA PRO A 130 15.15 10.12 8.62
C PRO A 130 14.34 11.42 8.56
N GLY A 131 14.26 12.05 7.39
CA GLY A 131 13.45 13.24 7.16
C GLY A 131 11.95 12.93 7.29
N HIS A 132 11.51 11.80 6.72
CA HIS A 132 10.14 11.33 6.84
C HIS A 132 9.74 11.05 8.30
N LYS A 133 10.63 10.43 9.08
CA LYS A 133 10.40 10.18 10.53
C LYS A 133 10.24 11.47 11.34
N ASN A 134 10.92 12.53 10.95
CA ASN A 134 10.84 13.84 11.61
C ASN A 134 9.70 14.72 11.10
N ASN A 135 9.01 14.30 10.05
CA ASN A 135 7.88 15.01 9.48
C ASN A 135 6.61 14.73 10.28
N THR A 136 6.13 15.73 11.01
CA THR A 136 4.95 15.61 11.88
C THR A 136 3.63 15.36 11.12
N LEU A 137 3.58 15.65 9.82
CA LEU A 137 2.42 15.37 8.97
C LEU A 137 2.32 13.89 8.62
N MET A 138 3.48 13.20 8.48
CA MET A 138 3.51 11.78 8.15
C MET A 138 3.33 10.93 9.40
N LYS A 139 2.45 9.94 9.31
CA LYS A 139 2.21 8.97 10.39
C LYS A 139 2.98 7.67 10.20
N GLY A 140 3.40 7.39 8.98
CA GLY A 140 4.19 6.23 8.61
C GLY A 140 4.73 6.37 7.19
N TRP A 141 5.71 5.54 6.85
CA TRP A 141 6.31 5.49 5.53
C TRP A 141 6.88 4.10 5.25
N ALA A 142 6.78 3.64 4.02
CA ALA A 142 7.35 2.38 3.60
C ALA A 142 7.85 2.43 2.16
N LEU A 143 9.00 1.79 1.91
CA LEU A 143 9.52 1.50 0.59
C LEU A 143 9.32 0.02 0.27
N HIS A 144 8.74 -0.26 -0.88
CA HIS A 144 8.56 -1.61 -1.41
C HIS A 144 9.15 -1.72 -2.81
N ARG A 145 9.84 -2.82 -3.08
CA ARG A 145 10.19 -3.24 -4.43
C ARG A 145 9.08 -4.13 -4.98
N ILE A 146 8.62 -3.84 -6.18
CA ILE A 146 7.64 -4.68 -6.89
C ILE A 146 8.39 -5.86 -7.48
N THR A 147 7.92 -7.07 -7.22
CA THR A 147 8.58 -8.30 -7.64
C THR A 147 7.80 -9.03 -8.71
N THR A 148 6.47 -8.83 -8.78
CA THR A 148 5.63 -9.41 -9.83
C THR A 148 4.28 -8.68 -9.90
N PRO A 149 3.66 -8.49 -11.09
CA PRO A 149 4.28 -8.70 -12.39
C PRO A 149 5.45 -7.75 -12.60
N HIS A 150 6.40 -8.13 -13.45
CA HIS A 150 7.51 -7.27 -13.87
C HIS A 150 7.57 -7.30 -15.38
N ALA A 151 7.23 -6.18 -15.99
CA ALA A 151 7.25 -5.95 -17.43
C ALA A 151 7.81 -4.57 -17.71
N GLU A 152 8.20 -4.31 -18.95
CA GLU A 152 8.89 -3.07 -19.36
C GLU A 152 8.14 -1.78 -18.97
N ASN A 153 6.81 -1.83 -18.89
CA ASN A 153 5.97 -0.67 -18.55
C ASN A 153 5.38 -0.75 -17.11
N GLU A 154 5.84 -1.69 -16.28
CA GLU A 154 5.40 -1.81 -14.91
C GLU A 154 6.41 -1.12 -13.97
N PRO A 155 5.97 -0.44 -12.91
CA PRO A 155 6.87 0.21 -11.97
C PRO A 155 7.72 -0.81 -11.19
N ASP A 156 8.96 -0.41 -10.84
CA ASP A 156 9.90 -1.22 -10.06
C ASP A 156 9.68 -1.10 -8.56
N TYR A 157 9.27 0.08 -8.11
CA TYR A 157 9.09 0.41 -6.69
C TYR A 157 7.80 1.15 -6.43
N LEU A 158 7.35 1.05 -5.20
CA LEU A 158 6.36 1.96 -4.64
C LEU A 158 6.80 2.45 -3.26
N THR A 159 6.48 3.71 -2.94
CA THR A 159 6.49 4.23 -1.57
C THR A 159 5.05 4.42 -1.11
N ALA A 160 4.82 4.11 0.17
CA ALA A 160 3.54 4.35 0.84
C ALA A 160 3.76 5.41 1.94
N ASN A 161 3.11 6.55 1.79
CA ASN A 161 3.15 7.67 2.74
C ASN A 161 1.80 7.71 3.46
N PHE A 162 1.79 7.56 4.79
CA PHE A 162 0.58 7.47 5.59
C PHE A 162 0.26 8.78 6.29
N PHE A 163 -1.00 9.21 6.22
CA PHE A 163 -1.49 10.50 6.73
C PHE A 163 -2.78 10.33 7.52
N GLU A 164 -3.05 11.27 8.41
CA GLU A 164 -4.29 11.34 9.17
C GLU A 164 -5.44 11.93 8.32
N ASN A 165 -5.15 12.96 7.53
CA ASN A 165 -6.14 13.67 6.73
C ASN A 165 -5.58 14.08 5.36
N MET A 166 -6.46 14.43 4.45
CA MET A 166 -6.13 14.83 3.07
C MET A 166 -5.31 16.13 3.03
N GLU A 167 -5.56 17.07 3.93
CA GLU A 167 -4.82 18.35 3.98
C GLU A 167 -3.33 18.12 4.24
N ASP A 168 -2.97 17.14 5.08
CA ASP A 168 -1.58 16.81 5.37
C ASP A 168 -0.85 16.31 4.12
N ILE A 169 -1.53 15.64 3.20
CA ILE A 169 -0.95 15.22 1.91
C ILE A 169 -0.56 16.44 1.09
N TYR A 170 -1.46 17.43 0.94
CA TYR A 170 -1.18 18.65 0.19
C TYR A 170 -0.07 19.46 0.83
N ARG A 171 -0.11 19.65 2.15
CA ARG A 171 0.94 20.39 2.89
C ARG A 171 2.30 19.70 2.80
N ASN A 172 2.33 18.35 2.80
CA ASN A 172 3.57 17.59 2.61
C ASN A 172 4.16 17.81 1.21
N SER A 173 3.32 17.89 0.19
CA SER A 173 3.77 18.13 -1.20
C SER A 173 4.38 19.52 -1.39
N ASP A 174 3.89 20.53 -0.68
CA ASP A 174 4.41 21.89 -0.72
C ASP A 174 5.71 22.08 0.07
N GLY A 175 6.09 21.11 0.90
CA GLY A 175 7.25 21.20 1.80
C GLY A 175 8.61 21.32 1.09
N VAL A 176 8.71 20.93 -0.18
CA VAL A 176 9.97 21.01 -0.96
C VAL A 176 10.52 22.44 -1.07
N ALA A 177 9.65 23.44 -1.11
CA ALA A 177 10.06 24.85 -1.18
C ALA A 177 10.87 25.28 0.06
N GLN A 178 10.61 24.69 1.21
CA GLN A 178 11.21 25.02 2.51
C GLN A 178 12.51 24.25 2.81
N LEU A 179 12.93 23.35 1.91
CA LEU A 179 14.14 22.56 2.09
C LEU A 179 15.40 23.45 2.07
N SER A 180 16.37 23.11 2.92
CA SER A 180 17.71 23.71 2.87
C SER A 180 18.41 23.39 1.55
N LYS A 181 19.49 24.13 1.22
CA LYS A 181 20.27 23.87 0.01
C LYS A 181 20.77 22.41 -0.08
N GLN A 182 21.26 21.84 1.03
CA GLN A 182 21.74 20.46 1.05
C GLN A 182 20.61 19.45 0.85
N GLN A 183 19.45 19.69 1.44
CA GLN A 183 18.28 18.84 1.23
C GLN A 183 17.79 18.89 -0.22
N LYS A 184 17.77 20.09 -0.85
CA LYS A 184 17.44 20.22 -2.28
C LYS A 184 18.42 19.47 -3.18
N MET A 185 19.72 19.51 -2.87
CA MET A 185 20.73 18.73 -3.62
C MET A 185 20.54 17.22 -3.46
N ASN A 186 20.21 16.74 -2.26
CA ASN A 186 19.90 15.32 -2.05
C ASN A 186 18.60 14.92 -2.75
N TYR A 187 17.59 15.78 -2.68
CA TYR A 187 16.33 15.56 -3.40
C TYR A 187 16.55 15.45 -4.90
N GLN A 188 17.39 16.34 -5.48
CA GLN A 188 17.74 16.25 -6.90
C GLN A 188 18.42 14.93 -7.26
N LYS A 189 19.35 14.45 -6.41
CA LYS A 189 20.01 13.15 -6.65
C LYS A 189 19.04 11.98 -6.69
N ILE A 190 17.99 11.98 -5.85
CA ILE A 190 16.98 10.91 -5.90
C ILE A 190 16.12 11.01 -7.18
N LEU A 191 15.82 12.25 -7.61
CA LEU A 191 15.09 12.44 -8.87
C LEU A 191 15.90 11.94 -10.08
N ASP A 192 17.23 12.03 -10.01
CA ASP A 192 18.13 11.52 -11.06
C ASP A 192 18.22 9.98 -11.10
N LEU A 193 17.82 9.31 -10.00
CA LEU A 193 17.83 7.84 -9.87
C LEU A 193 16.52 7.16 -10.25
N ARG A 194 15.42 7.92 -10.36
CA ARG A 194 14.08 7.38 -10.58
C ARG A 194 13.21 8.26 -11.44
N GLU A 195 12.25 7.64 -12.09
CA GLU A 195 11.12 8.31 -12.73
C GLU A 195 9.84 8.00 -11.94
N MET A 196 9.12 9.03 -11.50
CA MET A 196 7.81 8.85 -10.87
C MET A 196 6.75 8.69 -11.97
N VAL A 197 6.17 7.50 -12.08
CA VAL A 197 5.25 7.17 -13.17
C VAL A 197 3.78 7.29 -12.78
N ASN A 198 3.46 7.17 -11.50
CA ASN A 198 2.10 7.34 -11.01
C ASN A 198 2.07 7.75 -9.53
N VAL A 199 1.04 8.47 -9.14
CA VAL A 199 0.72 8.81 -7.73
C VAL A 199 -0.76 8.59 -7.49
N GLU A 200 -1.07 7.82 -6.48
CA GLU A 200 -2.44 7.50 -6.07
C GLU A 200 -2.67 7.95 -4.64
N VAL A 201 -3.84 8.51 -4.37
CA VAL A 201 -4.30 8.84 -3.02
C VAL A 201 -5.50 7.95 -2.69
N LEU A 202 -5.40 7.26 -1.57
CA LEU A 202 -6.41 6.31 -1.13
C LEU A 202 -6.89 6.65 0.28
N SER A 203 -8.18 6.47 0.53
CA SER A 203 -8.78 6.53 1.88
C SER A 203 -8.98 5.13 2.45
N LEU A 204 -8.75 4.99 3.76
CA LEU A 204 -8.95 3.73 4.46
C LEU A 204 -10.44 3.43 4.58
N VAL A 205 -10.85 2.26 4.10
CA VAL A 205 -12.21 1.74 4.27
C VAL A 205 -12.30 0.87 5.52
N MET A 206 -11.34 -0.03 5.68
CA MET A 206 -11.20 -0.88 6.87
C MET A 206 -9.80 -1.47 6.98
N ALA A 207 -9.43 -1.86 8.19
CA ALA A 207 -8.21 -2.58 8.51
C ALA A 207 -8.50 -3.75 9.45
N VAL A 208 -7.77 -4.84 9.30
CA VAL A 208 -7.81 -6.01 10.19
C VAL A 208 -6.39 -6.29 10.68
N ARG A 209 -6.26 -6.35 12.00
CA ARG A 209 -4.99 -6.62 12.71
C ARG A 209 -5.18 -7.76 13.72
#